data_eb15556edf3c37fbba8e9d4251aed39e
#
_entry.id   eb15556edf3c37fbba8e9d4251aed39e
#
_cell.length_a   1.000
_cell.length_b   1.000
_cell.length_c   1.000
_cell.angle_alpha   90.00
_cell.angle_beta   90.00
_cell.angle_gamma   90.00
#
_symmetry.space_group_name_H-M   'P 1'
#
loop_
_entity.id
_entity.type
_entity.pdbx_description
1 polymer ?
#
loop_
_entity_poly.entity_id
_entity_poly.type
_entity_poly.pdbx_seq_one_letter_code
_entity_poly.pdbx_strand_id
1 'polypeptide(L)' 'KILRENRIHINRCFKYQDAGRIQLIREFGTLISEEYTQDGIEVEAYVPKEIYDKL' A
#
# COMPACT_ATOMS: atom_id res chain seq x y z
N LYS A 1 -21.09 -6.86 7.82
CA LYS A 1 -20.80 -6.64 7.58
C LYS A 1 -20.35 -6.26 7.05
N ILE A 2 -20.00 -5.97 6.58
CA ILE A 2 -19.58 -5.57 5.98
C ILE A 2 -19.24 -5.05 5.39
N LEU A 3 -18.89 -4.69 5.01
CA LEU A 3 -18.58 -4.05 4.49
C LEU A 3 -17.91 -3.83 3.58
N ARG A 4 -17.75 -3.67 2.76
CA ARG A 4 -17.15 -3.49 1.93
C ARG A 4 -16.75 -2.45 1.72
N GLU A 5 -16.05 -2.20 1.56
CA GLU A 5 -15.71 -1.17 1.49
C GLU A 5 -15.03 -0.77 0.45
N ASN A 6 -14.58 0.26 0.18
CA ASN A 6 -13.91 0.84 -0.95
C ASN A 6 -12.45 0.52 -0.92
N ARG A 7 -12.15 -0.74 -0.96
CA ARG A 7 -10.78 -1.16 -0.99
C ARG A 7 -10.27 -1.11 -2.39
N ILE A 8 -9.14 -0.47 -2.56
CA ILE A 8 -8.52 -0.29 -3.86
C ILE A 8 -7.28 -1.11 -3.94
N HIS A 9 -7.19 -1.93 -4.97
CA HIS A 9 -5.98 -2.73 -5.19
C HIS A 9 -4.92 -1.85 -5.83
N ILE A 10 -3.77 -1.79 -5.20
CA ILE A 10 -2.67 -1.01 -5.73
C ILE A 10 -1.45 -1.90 -5.92
N ASN A 11 -0.66 -1.51 -6.88
CA ASN A 11 0.61 -2.17 -7.14
C ASN A 11 1.57 -1.05 -7.47
N ARG A 12 2.41 -0.70 -6.51
CA ARG A 12 3.27 0.46 -6.67
C ARG A 12 4.69 0.15 -6.29
N CYS A 13 5.61 0.90 -6.87
CA CYS A 13 7.00 0.84 -6.50
C CYS A 13 7.36 2.12 -5.77
N PHE A 14 7.74 1.97 -4.50
CA PHE A 14 8.12 3.12 -3.68
C PHE A 14 9.63 3.15 -3.54
N LYS A 15 10.15 4.35 -3.45
CA LYS A 15 11.57 4.48 -3.17
C LYS A 15 11.82 4.19 -1.70
N TYR A 16 13.05 3.84 -1.39
CA TYR A 16 13.38 3.49 -0.01
C TYR A 16 13.09 4.64 0.94
N GLN A 17 13.24 5.85 0.46
CA GLN A 17 12.95 7.02 1.30
C GLN A 17 11.46 7.18 1.58
N ASP A 18 10.63 6.49 0.82
CA ASP A 18 9.17 6.56 0.98
C ASP A 18 8.64 5.39 1.80
N ALA A 19 9.50 4.73 2.55
CA ALA A 19 9.08 3.57 3.33
C ALA A 19 7.95 3.90 4.31
N GLY A 20 7.85 5.15 4.72
CA GLY A 20 6.77 5.56 5.61
C GLY A 20 5.39 5.34 5.01
N ARG A 21 5.28 5.46 3.70
CA ARG A 21 3.99 5.24 3.05
C ARG A 21 3.60 3.77 3.09
N ILE A 22 4.59 2.90 3.01
CA ILE A 22 4.33 1.47 3.10
C ILE A 22 3.80 1.12 4.47
N GLN A 23 4.29 1.80 5.48
CA GLN A 23 3.82 1.57 6.82
C GLN A 23 2.35 1.97 6.97
N LEU A 24 1.95 3.06 6.32
CA LEU A 24 0.55 3.44 6.29
C LEU A 24 -0.30 2.35 5.66
N ILE A 25 0.20 1.77 4.59
CA ILE A 25 -0.51 0.71 3.91
C ILE A 25 -0.69 -0.49 4.83
N ARG A 26 0.36 -0.83 5.56
CA ARG A 26 0.28 -1.96 6.48
C ARG A 26 -0.72 -1.70 7.59
N GLU A 27 -0.75 -0.47 8.05
CA GLU A 27 -1.54 -0.15 9.22
C GLU A 27 -3.01 -0.01 8.88
N PHE A 28 -3.32 0.63 7.78
CA PHE A 28 -4.70 0.94 7.41
C PHE A 28 -5.24 0.09 6.29
N GLY A 29 -4.38 -0.63 5.60
CA GLY A 29 -4.79 -1.49 4.51
C GLY A 29 -4.33 -2.90 4.74
N THR A 30 -4.34 -3.67 3.65
CA THR A 30 -3.90 -5.06 3.70
C THR A 30 -2.75 -5.23 2.74
N LEU A 31 -1.58 -5.51 3.27
CA LEU A 31 -0.40 -5.73 2.45
C LEU A 31 -0.42 -7.16 1.92
N ILE A 32 -0.41 -7.29 0.62
CA ILE A 32 -0.41 -8.59 -0.02
C ILE A 32 1.03 -9.07 -0.26
N SER A 33 1.84 -8.17 -0.82
CA SER A 33 3.18 -8.57 -1.22
C SER A 33 4.10 -7.37 -1.12
N GLU A 34 5.34 -7.65 -0.79
CA GLU A 34 6.34 -6.61 -0.64
C GLU A 34 7.66 -7.18 -1.10
N GLU A 35 8.28 -6.54 -2.07
CA GLU A 35 9.53 -7.03 -2.62
C GLU A 35 10.52 -5.89 -2.73
N TYR A 36 11.72 -6.11 -2.20
CA TYR A 36 12.77 -5.11 -2.22
C TYR A 36 13.65 -5.33 -3.44
N THR A 37 13.78 -4.28 -4.24
CA THR A 37 14.57 -4.33 -5.45
C THR A 37 15.61 -3.22 -5.43
N GLN A 38 16.47 -3.21 -6.43
CA GLN A 38 17.46 -2.15 -6.53
C GLN A 38 16.82 -0.79 -6.75
N ASP A 39 15.70 -0.77 -7.44
CA ASP A 39 15.05 0.48 -7.78
C ASP A 39 14.14 0.97 -6.68
N GLY A 40 13.82 0.11 -5.72
CA GLY A 40 12.90 0.49 -4.66
C GLY A 40 12.18 -0.71 -4.11
N ILE A 41 11.00 -0.46 -3.54
CA ILE A 41 10.21 -1.49 -2.91
C ILE A 41 8.92 -1.64 -3.66
N GLU A 42 8.70 -2.82 -4.24
CA GLU A 42 7.46 -3.10 -4.94
C GLU A 42 6.43 -3.61 -3.96
N VAL A 43 5.31 -2.94 -3.91
CA VAL A 43 4.26 -3.23 -2.94
C VAL A 43 2.94 -3.48 -3.64
N GLU A 44 2.31 -4.56 -3.26
CA GLU A 44 0.97 -4.86 -3.72
C GLU A 44 0.05 -4.95 -2.51
N ALA A 45 -1.01 -4.19 -2.51
CA ALA A 45 -1.86 -4.13 -1.33
C ALA A 45 -3.24 -3.62 -1.67
N TYR A 46 -4.15 -3.82 -0.72
CA TYR A 46 -5.47 -3.21 -0.76
C TYR A 46 -5.51 -2.11 0.27
N VAL A 47 -5.96 -0.94 -0.14
CA VAL A 47 -6.06 0.19 0.77
C VAL A 47 -7.43 0.84 0.63
N PRO A 48 -7.94 1.47 1.69
CA PRO A 48 -9.16 2.25 1.58
C PRO A 48 -8.87 3.52 0.79
N LYS A 49 -9.93 4.10 0.26
CA LYS A 49 -9.78 5.28 -0.57
C LYS A 49 -9.06 6.40 0.16
N GLU A 50 -9.32 6.53 1.44
CA GLU A 50 -8.68 7.58 2.22
C GLU A 50 -7.17 7.50 2.17
N ILE A 51 -6.68 6.30 2.28
CA ILE A 51 -5.24 6.08 2.26
C ILE A 51 -4.72 6.20 0.84
N TYR A 52 -5.50 5.72 -0.11
CA TYR A 52 -5.10 5.82 -1.51
C TYR A 52 -4.85 7.27 -1.91
N ASP A 53 -5.68 8.16 -1.43
CA ASP A 53 -5.54 9.58 -1.76
C ASP A 53 -4.28 10.18 -1.15
N LYS A 54 -3.76 9.57 -0.13
CA LYS A 54 -2.56 10.06 0.54
C LYS A 54 -1.28 9.51 -0.06
N LEU A 55 -1.39 8.56 -0.94
CA LEU A 55 -0.19 7.94 -1.53
C LEU A 55 0.32 8.68 -2.76
#